data_af1a8ad7ba55c9efe548556127351eb3
#
_entry.id   af1a8ad7ba55c9efe548556127351eb3
#
_cell.length_a   1.000
_cell.length_b   1.000
_cell.length_c   1.000
_cell.angle_alpha   90.00
_cell.angle_beta   90.00
_cell.angle_gamma   90.00
#
_symmetry.space_group_name_H-M   'P 1'
#
loop_
_entity.id
_entity.type
_entity.pdbx_description
1 polymer ?
#
loop_
_entity_poly.entity_id
_entity_poly.type
_entity_poly.pdbx_seq_one_letter_code
_entity_poly.pdbx_strand_id
1 'polypeptide(L)'
;MIIGGYMDIEIRNKIDRIWEYFWTGGITNPLSVIEQITYLLFIKALDDVELRNEKDDVFLGITSSRIFDKEHQNCRWSVFKDYEAGKMYKNMQENVFPFIKSLGNSKKSSYSKYMQDAIFMIPTPLMLQKVVTGINGIPMKDRDTKGDVYEYLLSKLSTAGTNGQFRTPRHIIRMMVELMKPTPQDIIVDPACGSAGFMVEAGEYLRKNHKEMFNNPREIEHFNNTMFYGFDIDTTMLRISAMNLIQHGIENPNIEYKNAIGEENEDKNKFTLVLANPPFKGSVDLETIAKDLRTTTNKSKKTELLFLALFLKILKTGGRTASIVPDGVLFGSSNQHKAIRKEIIENHNLEAIISMPSGVFKPYAGVSTAIMIFTKTGQGGTDKVWFYDMTADGFSLDDQRQPVKENDIPDIIERFNNRDSKEEQNRARTEKSFFVPKEEIVENDYDLSINKYKEIVIEKKEYEHPKVILKRVMDMEEEIQSILKELGDIL
;
A
#
# COMPACT_ATOMS: atom_id res chain seq x y z
N MET A 1 -19.95 -2.22 9.06
CA MET A 1 -20.50 -2.10 7.69
C MET A 1 -19.33 -2.21 6.73
N ILE A 2 -19.10 -3.40 6.15
CA ILE A 2 -17.99 -3.68 5.24
C ILE A 2 -18.41 -3.08 3.90
N ILE A 3 -17.90 -1.90 3.59
CA ILE A 3 -18.01 -1.32 2.25
C ILE A 3 -16.67 -1.58 1.56
N GLY A 4 -16.44 -2.84 1.22
CA GLY A 4 -15.60 -3.21 0.10
C GLY A 4 -16.48 -3.15 -1.14
N GLY A 5 -16.34 -2.13 -1.98
CA GLY A 5 -16.99 -2.11 -3.27
C GLY A 5 -16.57 -3.39 -4.02
N TYR A 6 -17.49 -4.34 -4.14
CA TYR A 6 -17.29 -5.49 -5.02
C TYR A 6 -17.32 -4.94 -6.42
N MET A 7 -16.15 -4.90 -7.06
CA MET A 7 -16.11 -4.70 -8.52
C MET A 7 -17.09 -5.68 -9.15
N ASP A 8 -17.89 -5.18 -10.09
CA ASP A 8 -18.84 -5.99 -10.86
C ASP A 8 -18.14 -7.24 -11.42
N ILE A 9 -18.73 -8.40 -11.20
CA ILE A 9 -18.21 -9.70 -11.67
C ILE A 9 -17.98 -9.66 -13.18
N GLU A 10 -18.82 -8.94 -13.93
CA GLU A 10 -18.67 -8.81 -15.38
C GLU A 10 -17.38 -8.03 -15.74
N ILE A 11 -17.10 -6.93 -15.02
CA ILE A 11 -15.86 -6.14 -15.20
C ILE A 11 -14.65 -6.99 -14.84
N ARG A 12 -14.71 -7.72 -13.73
CA ARG A 12 -13.64 -8.65 -13.31
C ARG A 12 -13.33 -9.67 -14.39
N ASN A 13 -14.35 -10.35 -14.91
CA ASN A 13 -14.20 -11.34 -15.96
C ASN A 13 -13.60 -10.75 -17.26
N LYS A 14 -13.93 -9.51 -17.59
CA LYS A 14 -13.32 -8.81 -18.74
C LYS A 14 -11.83 -8.57 -18.52
N ILE A 15 -11.43 -8.15 -17.32
CA ILE A 15 -10.01 -7.94 -16.99
C ILE A 15 -9.26 -9.27 -16.98
N ASP A 16 -9.83 -10.33 -16.41
CA ASP A 16 -9.22 -11.65 -16.38
C ASP A 16 -9.00 -12.19 -17.81
N ARG A 17 -9.94 -11.96 -18.72
CA ARG A 17 -9.77 -12.31 -20.13
C ARG A 17 -8.65 -11.52 -20.82
N ILE A 18 -8.53 -10.21 -20.53
CA ILE A 18 -7.42 -9.41 -21.05
C ILE A 18 -6.10 -9.96 -20.52
N TRP A 19 -6.02 -10.30 -19.24
CA TRP A 19 -4.85 -10.91 -18.62
C TRP A 19 -4.46 -12.23 -19.31
N GLU A 20 -5.44 -13.08 -19.60
CA GLU A 20 -5.23 -14.34 -20.28
C GLU A 20 -4.68 -14.16 -21.71
N TYR A 21 -5.06 -13.10 -22.43
CA TYR A 21 -4.48 -12.81 -23.74
C TYR A 21 -2.98 -12.52 -23.67
N PHE A 22 -2.51 -11.88 -22.61
CA PHE A 22 -1.08 -11.66 -22.39
C PHE A 22 -0.37 -12.96 -22.07
N TRP A 23 -0.93 -13.74 -21.16
CA TRP A 23 -0.36 -15.00 -20.71
C TRP A 23 -0.21 -16.01 -21.87
N THR A 24 -1.29 -16.24 -22.61
CA THR A 24 -1.30 -17.13 -23.78
C THR A 24 -0.50 -16.57 -24.96
N GLY A 25 -0.31 -15.24 -25.01
CA GLY A 25 0.51 -14.55 -26.02
C GLY A 25 2.01 -14.52 -25.72
N GLY A 26 2.47 -15.17 -24.62
CA GLY A 26 3.89 -15.29 -24.27
C GLY A 26 4.43 -14.21 -23.35
N ILE A 27 3.62 -13.26 -22.86
CA ILE A 27 4.02 -12.28 -21.84
C ILE A 27 3.53 -12.79 -20.49
N THR A 28 4.39 -13.52 -19.78
CA THR A 28 4.05 -14.19 -18.52
C THR A 28 4.53 -13.43 -17.26
N ASN A 29 5.38 -12.40 -17.42
CA ASN A 29 5.78 -11.56 -16.30
C ASN A 29 4.64 -10.58 -15.95
N PRO A 30 4.05 -10.67 -14.76
CA PRO A 30 2.93 -9.82 -14.33
C PRO A 30 3.21 -8.33 -14.40
N LEU A 31 4.43 -7.88 -14.05
CA LEU A 31 4.83 -6.49 -14.16
C LEU A 31 4.78 -6.00 -15.61
N SER A 32 5.31 -6.80 -16.56
CA SER A 32 5.27 -6.47 -17.98
C SER A 32 3.83 -6.40 -18.49
N VAL A 33 2.96 -7.30 -18.06
CA VAL A 33 1.53 -7.26 -18.42
C VAL A 33 0.87 -5.97 -17.95
N ILE A 34 1.05 -5.63 -16.68
CA ILE A 34 0.48 -4.40 -16.10
C ILE A 34 1.05 -3.16 -16.80
N GLU A 35 2.34 -3.15 -17.07
CA GLU A 35 2.99 -2.05 -17.77
C GLU A 35 2.40 -1.83 -19.17
N GLN A 36 2.21 -2.88 -19.96
CA GLN A 36 1.57 -2.78 -21.28
C GLN A 36 0.12 -2.30 -21.21
N ILE A 37 -0.66 -2.82 -20.26
CA ILE A 37 -2.03 -2.34 -20.01
C ILE A 37 -2.01 -0.87 -19.58
N THR A 38 -1.06 -0.48 -18.73
CA THR A 38 -0.90 0.90 -18.27
C THR A 38 -0.68 1.89 -19.43
N TYR A 39 0.15 1.53 -20.43
CA TYR A 39 0.33 2.36 -21.62
C TYR A 39 -0.95 2.54 -22.41
N LEU A 40 -1.72 1.46 -22.58
CA LEU A 40 -2.99 1.52 -23.31
C LEU A 40 -4.05 2.34 -22.56
N LEU A 41 -4.12 2.19 -21.24
CA LEU A 41 -4.99 3.00 -20.38
C LEU A 41 -4.61 4.49 -20.40
N PHE A 42 -3.31 4.77 -20.45
CA PHE A 42 -2.82 6.16 -20.55
C PHE A 42 -3.28 6.84 -21.83
N ILE A 43 -3.08 6.22 -22.98
CA ILE A 43 -3.55 6.77 -24.26
C ILE A 43 -5.07 6.98 -24.27
N LYS A 44 -5.80 6.02 -23.71
CA LYS A 44 -7.26 6.14 -23.57
C LYS A 44 -7.64 7.32 -22.68
N ALA A 45 -6.95 7.49 -21.54
CA ALA A 45 -7.20 8.61 -20.64
C ALA A 45 -6.89 9.97 -21.27
N LEU A 46 -5.81 10.08 -22.05
CA LEU A 46 -5.47 11.29 -22.80
C LEU A 46 -6.57 11.66 -23.83
N ASP A 47 -7.06 10.67 -24.55
CA ASP A 47 -8.14 10.92 -25.53
C ASP A 47 -9.48 11.22 -24.85
N ASP A 48 -9.78 10.60 -23.70
CA ASP A 48 -10.96 10.95 -22.90
C ASP A 48 -10.92 12.43 -22.42
N VAL A 49 -9.71 12.94 -22.09
CA VAL A 49 -9.51 14.37 -21.75
C VAL A 49 -9.71 15.25 -22.98
N GLU A 50 -9.09 14.90 -24.10
CA GLU A 50 -9.23 15.66 -25.37
C GLU A 50 -10.68 15.75 -25.82
N LEU A 51 -11.42 14.62 -25.78
CA LEU A 51 -12.84 14.59 -26.14
C LEU A 51 -13.70 15.46 -25.20
N ARG A 52 -13.32 15.59 -23.94
CA ARG A 52 -13.99 16.47 -22.98
C ARG A 52 -13.70 17.92 -23.30
N ASN A 53 -12.42 18.27 -23.51
CA ASN A 53 -12.02 19.63 -23.89
C ASN A 53 -12.69 20.07 -25.19
N GLU A 54 -12.80 19.19 -26.18
CA GLU A 54 -13.51 19.48 -27.44
C GLU A 54 -14.99 19.83 -27.23
N LYS A 55 -15.68 19.11 -26.32
CA LYS A 55 -17.08 19.40 -25.97
C LYS A 55 -17.23 20.71 -25.21
N ASP A 56 -16.35 20.96 -24.26
CA ASP A 56 -16.35 22.15 -23.43
C ASP A 56 -16.04 23.40 -24.29
N ASP A 57 -15.09 23.29 -25.22
CA ASP A 57 -14.79 24.37 -26.20
C ASP A 57 -15.99 24.74 -27.01
N VAL A 58 -16.74 23.76 -27.53
CA VAL A 58 -17.96 24.00 -28.30
C VAL A 58 -19.04 24.66 -27.44
N PHE A 59 -19.19 24.21 -26.19
CA PHE A 59 -20.22 24.72 -25.27
C PHE A 59 -19.90 26.13 -24.76
N LEU A 60 -18.63 26.42 -24.47
CA LEU A 60 -18.19 27.69 -23.89
C LEU A 60 -17.72 28.71 -24.92
N GLY A 61 -17.57 28.31 -26.20
CA GLY A 61 -17.06 29.19 -27.26
C GLY A 61 -15.60 29.58 -27.09
N ILE A 62 -14.79 28.70 -26.46
CA ILE A 62 -13.36 28.89 -26.22
C ILE A 62 -12.52 27.91 -27.05
N THR A 63 -11.20 28.06 -27.04
CA THR A 63 -10.27 27.14 -27.68
C THR A 63 -9.23 26.73 -26.66
N SER A 64 -9.29 25.49 -26.19
CA SER A 64 -8.31 24.90 -25.28
C SER A 64 -7.07 24.41 -26.03
N SER A 65 -5.95 24.27 -25.32
CA SER A 65 -4.76 23.66 -25.91
C SER A 65 -5.00 22.17 -26.20
N ARG A 66 -4.65 21.73 -27.41
CA ARG A 66 -4.83 20.34 -27.85
C ARG A 66 -3.69 19.46 -27.34
N ILE A 67 -4.06 18.25 -26.90
CA ILE A 67 -3.09 17.19 -26.56
C ILE A 67 -2.60 16.55 -27.85
N PHE A 68 -3.52 16.23 -28.77
CA PHE A 68 -3.21 15.66 -30.07
C PHE A 68 -3.31 16.75 -31.15
N ASP A 69 -2.17 17.12 -31.71
CA ASP A 69 -2.12 18.04 -32.85
C ASP A 69 -2.63 17.38 -34.16
N LYS A 70 -2.50 18.07 -35.28
CA LYS A 70 -3.00 17.58 -36.58
C LYS A 70 -2.25 16.34 -37.07
N GLU A 71 -0.98 16.16 -36.71
CA GLU A 71 -0.14 15.04 -37.14
C GLU A 71 -0.38 13.80 -36.27
N HIS A 72 -0.84 13.97 -35.02
CA HIS A 72 -1.04 12.89 -34.06
C HIS A 72 -2.49 12.43 -33.86
N GLN A 73 -3.43 12.82 -34.78
CA GLN A 73 -4.82 12.40 -34.68
C GLN A 73 -5.01 10.87 -34.76
N ASN A 74 -4.12 10.17 -35.48
CA ASN A 74 -4.08 8.70 -35.54
C ASN A 74 -3.61 8.05 -34.24
N CYS A 75 -3.07 8.81 -33.29
CA CYS A 75 -2.69 8.33 -31.95
C CYS A 75 -3.86 8.32 -30.96
N ARG A 76 -5.00 8.90 -31.29
CA ARG A 76 -6.18 8.96 -30.44
C ARG A 76 -6.83 7.58 -30.31
N TRP A 77 -7.18 7.21 -29.08
CA TRP A 77 -7.86 5.94 -28.78
C TRP A 77 -9.15 5.80 -29.59
N SER A 78 -9.97 6.84 -29.66
CA SER A 78 -11.23 6.90 -30.39
C SER A 78 -11.08 6.62 -31.89
N VAL A 79 -9.88 6.86 -32.44
CA VAL A 79 -9.57 6.66 -33.84
C VAL A 79 -9.02 5.27 -34.12
N PHE A 80 -7.96 4.84 -33.41
CA PHE A 80 -7.27 3.61 -33.77
C PHE A 80 -7.93 2.33 -33.20
N LYS A 81 -8.78 2.44 -32.17
CA LYS A 81 -9.46 1.26 -31.58
C LYS A 81 -10.27 0.45 -32.59
N ASP A 82 -10.72 1.08 -33.66
CA ASP A 82 -11.54 0.47 -34.71
C ASP A 82 -10.70 0.07 -35.96
N TYR A 83 -9.35 0.17 -35.89
CA TYR A 83 -8.49 -0.29 -36.98
C TYR A 83 -8.44 -1.82 -37.01
N GLU A 84 -8.26 -2.38 -38.22
CA GLU A 84 -7.93 -3.80 -38.36
C GLU A 84 -6.56 -4.10 -37.74
N ALA A 85 -6.32 -5.37 -37.37
CA ALA A 85 -5.21 -5.77 -36.51
C ALA A 85 -3.83 -5.31 -37.02
N GLY A 86 -3.53 -5.49 -38.31
CA GLY A 86 -2.24 -5.13 -38.92
C GLY A 86 -2.02 -3.62 -38.92
N LYS A 87 -3.04 -2.84 -39.29
CA LYS A 87 -3.00 -1.38 -39.27
C LYS A 87 -2.86 -0.84 -37.87
N MET A 88 -3.61 -1.39 -36.90
CA MET A 88 -3.53 -1.03 -35.48
C MET A 88 -2.11 -1.24 -34.94
N TYR A 89 -1.53 -2.39 -35.23
CA TYR A 89 -0.20 -2.77 -34.76
C TYR A 89 0.89 -1.85 -35.33
N LYS A 90 0.85 -1.60 -36.63
CA LYS A 90 1.77 -0.65 -37.28
C LYS A 90 1.62 0.76 -36.70
N ASN A 91 0.39 1.24 -36.55
CA ASN A 91 0.12 2.53 -35.94
C ASN A 91 0.64 2.64 -34.49
N MET A 92 0.51 1.57 -33.71
CA MET A 92 1.01 1.53 -32.33
C MET A 92 2.53 1.69 -32.31
N GLN A 93 3.25 0.99 -33.18
CA GLN A 93 4.72 1.02 -33.23
C GLN A 93 5.29 2.34 -33.82
N GLU A 94 4.68 2.82 -34.90
CA GLU A 94 5.24 3.93 -35.68
C GLU A 94 4.75 5.32 -35.22
N ASN A 95 3.56 5.38 -34.57
CA ASN A 95 2.95 6.66 -34.20
C ASN A 95 2.64 6.76 -32.70
N VAL A 96 1.86 5.83 -32.13
CA VAL A 96 1.35 5.96 -30.77
C VAL A 96 2.46 5.92 -29.73
N PHE A 97 3.35 4.93 -29.78
CA PHE A 97 4.47 4.83 -28.83
C PHE A 97 5.49 5.96 -28.99
N PRO A 98 5.91 6.36 -30.20
CA PRO A 98 6.72 7.56 -30.40
C PRO A 98 6.06 8.84 -29.84
N PHE A 99 4.75 9.00 -30.04
CA PHE A 99 3.99 10.12 -29.48
C PHE A 99 4.00 10.12 -27.95
N ILE A 100 3.69 8.98 -27.30
CA ILE A 100 3.74 8.86 -25.83
C ILE A 100 5.12 9.28 -25.31
N LYS A 101 6.19 8.81 -25.95
CA LYS A 101 7.57 9.14 -25.55
C LYS A 101 7.87 10.64 -25.71
N SER A 102 7.35 11.26 -26.76
CA SER A 102 7.56 12.69 -27.02
C SER A 102 6.87 13.59 -25.99
N LEU A 103 5.76 13.14 -25.40
CA LEU A 103 5.07 13.87 -24.34
C LEU A 103 5.97 14.07 -23.11
N GLY A 104 6.95 13.19 -22.88
CA GLY A 104 7.92 13.31 -21.79
C GLY A 104 8.79 14.56 -21.84
N ASN A 105 8.97 15.14 -23.00
CA ASN A 105 9.72 16.38 -23.20
C ASN A 105 8.88 17.63 -22.94
N SER A 106 7.56 17.49 -22.81
CA SER A 106 6.66 18.61 -22.51
C SER A 106 6.51 18.73 -20.98
N LYS A 107 6.76 19.92 -20.42
CA LYS A 107 6.57 20.21 -18.97
C LYS A 107 5.09 20.11 -18.50
N LYS A 108 4.20 19.55 -19.30
CA LYS A 108 2.75 19.62 -19.11
C LYS A 108 2.17 18.51 -18.24
N SER A 109 2.91 17.45 -17.92
CA SER A 109 2.42 16.36 -17.07
C SER A 109 3.58 15.62 -16.40
N SER A 110 3.50 15.40 -15.09
CA SER A 110 4.49 14.59 -14.34
C SER A 110 4.59 13.16 -14.87
N TYR A 111 3.48 12.62 -15.39
CA TYR A 111 3.43 11.26 -15.92
C TYR A 111 4.23 11.10 -17.23
N SER A 112 4.24 12.13 -18.07
CA SER A 112 4.90 12.05 -19.38
C SER A 112 6.41 11.79 -19.27
N LYS A 113 7.08 12.25 -18.23
CA LYS A 113 8.52 11.99 -18.02
C LYS A 113 8.84 10.50 -17.88
N TYR A 114 7.92 9.67 -17.34
CA TYR A 114 8.13 8.23 -17.17
C TYR A 114 7.83 7.42 -18.44
N MET A 115 7.29 8.07 -19.47
CA MET A 115 7.01 7.43 -20.75
C MET A 115 8.19 7.44 -21.71
N GLN A 116 9.25 8.20 -21.45
CA GLN A 116 10.43 8.28 -22.34
C GLN A 116 11.02 6.91 -22.63
N ASP A 117 11.09 6.03 -21.64
CA ASP A 117 11.65 4.68 -21.74
C ASP A 117 10.59 3.59 -22.00
N ALA A 118 9.37 3.97 -22.38
CA ALA A 118 8.30 3.03 -22.65
C ALA A 118 8.66 2.07 -23.78
N ILE A 119 8.47 0.76 -23.56
CA ILE A 119 8.75 -0.29 -24.53
C ILE A 119 7.46 -1.00 -24.89
N PHE A 120 7.14 -1.03 -26.19
CA PHE A 120 6.02 -1.80 -26.70
C PHE A 120 6.40 -3.28 -26.82
N MET A 121 5.78 -4.16 -26.04
CA MET A 121 6.16 -5.57 -25.94
C MET A 121 5.09 -6.54 -26.50
N ILE A 122 3.91 -6.06 -26.88
CA ILE A 122 2.86 -6.94 -27.42
C ILE A 122 3.33 -7.53 -28.76
N PRO A 123 3.45 -8.88 -28.88
CA PRO A 123 4.22 -9.47 -29.98
C PRO A 123 3.44 -9.59 -31.29
N THR A 124 2.11 -9.59 -31.27
CA THR A 124 1.31 -9.85 -32.48
C THR A 124 0.17 -8.86 -32.68
N PRO A 125 -0.20 -8.55 -33.93
CA PRO A 125 -1.32 -7.70 -34.27
C PRO A 125 -2.66 -8.17 -33.68
N LEU A 126 -2.94 -9.48 -33.75
CA LEU A 126 -4.18 -10.07 -33.26
C LEU A 126 -4.30 -9.95 -31.72
N MET A 127 -3.19 -10.14 -31.01
CA MET A 127 -3.16 -9.96 -29.55
C MET A 127 -3.45 -8.51 -29.17
N LEU A 128 -2.80 -7.55 -29.82
CA LEU A 128 -3.05 -6.12 -29.59
C LEU A 128 -4.53 -5.78 -29.81
N GLN A 129 -5.12 -6.23 -30.91
CA GLN A 129 -6.53 -5.99 -31.21
C GLN A 129 -7.45 -6.56 -30.13
N LYS A 130 -7.21 -7.79 -29.68
CA LYS A 130 -8.00 -8.42 -28.59
C LYS A 130 -7.90 -7.62 -27.30
N VAL A 131 -6.69 -7.16 -26.93
CA VAL A 131 -6.46 -6.38 -25.72
C VAL A 131 -7.14 -4.99 -25.81
N VAL A 132 -6.98 -4.28 -26.93
CA VAL A 132 -7.63 -2.98 -27.16
C VAL A 132 -9.16 -3.11 -27.14
N THR A 133 -9.70 -4.13 -27.80
CA THR A 133 -11.15 -4.41 -27.78
C THR A 133 -11.63 -4.72 -26.36
N GLY A 134 -10.88 -5.54 -25.62
CA GLY A 134 -11.18 -5.87 -24.23
C GLY A 134 -11.22 -4.63 -23.33
N ILE A 135 -10.18 -3.78 -23.40
CA ILE A 135 -10.10 -2.52 -22.64
C ILE A 135 -11.25 -1.58 -23.04
N ASN A 136 -11.56 -1.48 -24.33
CA ASN A 136 -12.67 -0.64 -24.80
C ASN A 136 -14.04 -1.11 -24.31
N GLY A 137 -14.20 -2.40 -24.04
CA GLY A 137 -15.42 -3.02 -23.51
C GLY A 137 -15.60 -2.82 -21.99
N ILE A 138 -14.62 -2.27 -21.26
CA ILE A 138 -14.74 -1.97 -19.84
C ILE A 138 -15.36 -0.56 -19.68
N PRO A 139 -16.46 -0.44 -18.91
CA PRO A 139 -17.12 0.86 -18.69
C PRO A 139 -16.34 1.71 -17.70
N MET A 140 -15.31 2.42 -18.16
CA MET A 140 -14.46 3.31 -17.36
C MET A 140 -14.93 4.78 -17.46
N LYS A 141 -16.22 5.03 -17.18
CA LYS A 141 -16.82 6.37 -17.33
C LYS A 141 -16.59 7.27 -16.12
N ASP A 142 -16.53 6.70 -14.94
CA ASP A 142 -16.31 7.40 -13.67
C ASP A 142 -14.96 7.03 -13.06
N ARG A 143 -14.53 7.88 -12.12
CA ARG A 143 -13.25 7.72 -11.44
C ARG A 143 -13.19 6.43 -10.61
N ASP A 144 -14.27 6.14 -9.89
CA ASP A 144 -14.29 5.02 -8.95
C ASP A 144 -14.11 3.70 -9.70
N THR A 145 -14.82 3.53 -10.82
CA THR A 145 -14.64 2.36 -11.71
C THR A 145 -13.22 2.29 -12.29
N LYS A 146 -12.62 3.43 -12.72
CA LYS A 146 -11.23 3.47 -13.22
C LYS A 146 -10.25 3.01 -12.15
N GLY A 147 -10.39 3.52 -10.94
CA GLY A 147 -9.59 3.14 -9.78
C GLY A 147 -9.72 1.67 -9.45
N ASP A 148 -10.93 1.15 -9.35
CA ASP A 148 -11.18 -0.26 -9.03
C ASP A 148 -10.61 -1.21 -10.09
N VAL A 149 -10.73 -0.88 -11.39
CA VAL A 149 -10.13 -1.64 -12.50
C VAL A 149 -8.61 -1.72 -12.33
N TYR A 150 -7.98 -0.58 -12.06
CA TYR A 150 -6.53 -0.53 -11.91
C TYR A 150 -6.05 -1.25 -10.64
N GLU A 151 -6.77 -1.10 -9.54
CA GLU A 151 -6.50 -1.84 -8.30
C GLU A 151 -6.63 -3.36 -8.48
N TYR A 152 -7.64 -3.81 -9.23
CA TYR A 152 -7.78 -5.23 -9.55
C TYR A 152 -6.62 -5.75 -10.41
N LEU A 153 -6.18 -4.98 -11.41
CA LEU A 153 -4.98 -5.30 -12.18
C LEU A 153 -3.75 -5.43 -11.28
N LEU A 154 -3.56 -4.47 -10.37
CA LEU A 154 -2.45 -4.50 -9.42
C LEU A 154 -2.53 -5.68 -8.44
N SER A 155 -3.74 -6.14 -8.09
CA SER A 155 -3.90 -7.32 -7.23
C SER A 155 -3.33 -8.60 -7.84
N LYS A 156 -3.23 -8.67 -9.19
CA LYS A 156 -2.58 -9.79 -9.89
C LYS A 156 -1.08 -9.90 -9.59
N LEU A 157 -0.42 -8.82 -9.20
CA LEU A 157 0.98 -8.88 -8.74
C LEU A 157 1.10 -9.75 -7.49
N SER A 158 0.13 -9.68 -6.58
CA SER A 158 0.16 -10.43 -5.33
C SER A 158 0.01 -11.94 -5.51
N THR A 159 -0.64 -12.37 -6.58
CA THR A 159 -0.85 -13.80 -6.88
C THR A 159 0.29 -14.43 -7.70
N ALA A 160 1.25 -13.63 -8.15
CA ALA A 160 2.31 -14.06 -9.06
C ALA A 160 3.54 -14.68 -8.37
N GLY A 161 3.51 -14.91 -7.07
CA GLY A 161 4.59 -15.56 -6.31
C GLY A 161 5.86 -14.71 -6.20
N THR A 162 7.04 -15.37 -6.24
CA THR A 162 8.37 -14.75 -5.99
C THR A 162 8.78 -13.64 -6.98
N ASN A 163 8.11 -13.52 -8.10
CA ASN A 163 8.33 -12.47 -9.11
C ASN A 163 7.41 -11.26 -8.94
N GLY A 164 6.51 -11.28 -7.93
CA GLY A 164 5.65 -10.15 -7.61
C GLY A 164 6.37 -9.09 -6.78
N GLN A 165 6.11 -7.82 -7.07
CA GLN A 165 6.55 -6.72 -6.21
C GLN A 165 5.77 -6.78 -4.88
N PHE A 166 6.47 -6.48 -3.77
CA PHE A 166 5.86 -6.41 -2.45
C PHE A 166 4.78 -5.33 -2.41
N ARG A 167 3.57 -5.71 -2.03
CA ARG A 167 2.44 -4.78 -1.93
C ARG A 167 1.77 -4.88 -0.57
N THR A 168 1.58 -3.74 0.07
CA THR A 168 0.86 -3.66 1.34
C THR A 168 -0.63 -3.99 1.11
N PRO A 169 -1.24 -4.87 1.90
CA PRO A 169 -2.66 -5.17 1.80
C PRO A 169 -3.52 -3.92 1.98
N ARG A 170 -4.54 -3.75 1.13
CA ARG A 170 -5.34 -2.50 1.07
C ARG A 170 -6.06 -2.20 2.40
N HIS A 171 -6.53 -3.21 3.12
CA HIS A 171 -7.19 -3.03 4.42
C HIS A 171 -6.22 -2.51 5.50
N ILE A 172 -4.93 -2.89 5.42
CA ILE A 172 -3.88 -2.36 6.30
C ILE A 172 -3.57 -0.90 5.93
N ILE A 173 -3.43 -0.59 4.63
CA ILE A 173 -3.24 0.79 4.15
C ILE A 173 -4.39 1.67 4.65
N ARG A 174 -5.64 1.21 4.47
CA ARG A 174 -6.84 1.94 4.90
C ARG A 174 -6.85 2.17 6.42
N MET A 175 -6.52 1.16 7.21
CA MET A 175 -6.39 1.30 8.66
C MET A 175 -5.37 2.39 9.01
N MET A 176 -4.18 2.35 8.42
CA MET A 176 -3.13 3.35 8.69
C MET A 176 -3.57 4.77 8.31
N VAL A 177 -4.26 4.93 7.19
CA VAL A 177 -4.81 6.23 6.76
C VAL A 177 -5.91 6.73 7.70
N GLU A 178 -6.82 5.85 8.13
CA GLU A 178 -7.88 6.20 9.11
C GLU A 178 -7.29 6.58 10.49
N LEU A 179 -6.17 5.97 10.90
CA LEU A 179 -5.46 6.34 12.13
C LEU A 179 -4.78 7.72 12.00
N MET A 180 -4.19 8.02 10.84
CA MET A 180 -3.41 9.23 10.63
C MET A 180 -4.25 10.44 10.21
N LYS A 181 -5.47 10.24 9.73
CA LYS A 181 -6.45 11.28 9.36
C LYS A 181 -5.82 12.41 8.53
N PRO A 182 -5.46 12.16 7.27
CA PRO A 182 -4.93 13.21 6.40
C PRO A 182 -5.88 14.41 6.32
N THR A 183 -5.30 15.61 6.25
CA THR A 183 -6.02 16.88 6.16
C THR A 183 -5.73 17.58 4.84
N PRO A 184 -6.58 18.56 4.40
CA PRO A 184 -6.35 19.33 3.18
C PRO A 184 -5.03 20.11 3.13
N GLN A 185 -4.38 20.33 4.27
CA GLN A 185 -3.12 21.07 4.39
C GLN A 185 -1.88 20.16 4.41
N ASP A 186 -2.06 18.86 4.44
CA ASP A 186 -0.95 17.93 4.51
C ASP A 186 -0.13 17.90 3.21
N ILE A 187 1.17 17.66 3.38
CA ILE A 187 2.09 17.27 2.32
C ILE A 187 2.52 15.85 2.65
N ILE A 188 2.00 14.90 1.87
CA ILE A 188 2.07 13.46 2.14
C ILE A 188 3.18 12.84 1.30
N VAL A 189 4.01 12.01 1.92
CA VAL A 189 5.07 11.30 1.21
C VAL A 189 5.11 9.81 1.57
N ASP A 190 5.35 8.99 0.54
CA ASP A 190 5.80 7.61 0.68
C ASP A 190 7.18 7.48 0.00
N PRO A 191 8.27 7.39 0.79
CA PRO A 191 9.62 7.33 0.24
C PRO A 191 10.04 5.95 -0.28
N ALA A 192 9.13 4.97 -0.33
CA ALA A 192 9.26 3.66 -0.95
C ALA A 192 7.91 3.25 -1.55
N CYS A 193 7.39 4.09 -2.46
CA CYS A 193 5.97 4.16 -2.77
C CYS A 193 5.41 2.94 -3.53
N GLY A 194 6.26 2.15 -4.18
CA GLY A 194 5.80 1.01 -4.96
C GLY A 194 4.66 1.40 -5.93
N SER A 195 3.47 0.87 -5.74
CA SER A 195 2.28 1.21 -6.54
C SER A 195 1.49 2.43 -6.06
N ALA A 196 2.01 3.21 -5.12
CA ALA A 196 1.39 4.40 -4.53
C ALA A 196 0.10 4.15 -3.72
N GLY A 197 -0.06 2.95 -3.16
CA GLY A 197 -1.28 2.56 -2.46
C GLY A 197 -1.65 3.48 -1.28
N PHE A 198 -0.68 3.95 -0.49
CA PHE A 198 -0.91 4.89 0.62
C PHE A 198 -1.42 6.24 0.14
N MET A 199 -0.85 6.77 -0.95
CA MET A 199 -1.28 8.06 -1.50
C MET A 199 -2.67 7.98 -2.12
N VAL A 200 -2.99 6.88 -2.80
CA VAL A 200 -4.34 6.61 -3.32
C VAL A 200 -5.36 6.61 -2.19
N GLU A 201 -5.13 5.83 -1.14
CA GLU A 201 -6.07 5.73 -0.03
C GLU A 201 -6.18 7.05 0.76
N ALA A 202 -5.07 7.81 0.90
CA ALA A 202 -5.11 9.14 1.50
C ALA A 202 -5.95 10.11 0.66
N GLY A 203 -5.85 10.05 -0.67
CA GLY A 203 -6.71 10.82 -1.59
C GLY A 203 -8.19 10.45 -1.45
N GLU A 204 -8.52 9.17 -1.36
CA GLU A 204 -9.89 8.70 -1.14
C GLU A 204 -10.42 9.09 0.25
N TYR A 205 -9.58 9.03 1.29
CA TYR A 205 -9.93 9.52 2.62
C TYR A 205 -10.31 11.01 2.61
N LEU A 206 -9.51 11.85 1.96
CA LEU A 206 -9.78 13.29 1.83
C LEU A 206 -11.08 13.56 1.07
N ARG A 207 -11.34 12.85 -0.02
CA ARG A 207 -12.60 12.98 -0.77
C ARG A 207 -13.82 12.60 0.05
N LYS A 208 -13.69 11.61 0.91
CA LYS A 208 -14.79 11.13 1.77
C LYS A 208 -15.05 12.06 2.94
N ASN A 209 -13.98 12.53 3.62
CA ASN A 209 -14.06 13.20 4.91
C ASN A 209 -13.89 14.72 4.82
N HIS A 210 -13.35 15.26 3.71
CA HIS A 210 -13.06 16.68 3.50
C HIS A 210 -13.62 17.16 2.14
N LYS A 211 -14.90 16.88 1.89
CA LYS A 211 -15.55 17.21 0.61
C LYS A 211 -15.50 18.69 0.26
N GLU A 212 -15.51 19.55 1.27
CA GLU A 212 -15.46 21.01 1.15
C GLU A 212 -14.17 21.50 0.46
N MET A 213 -13.05 20.79 0.59
CA MET A 213 -11.80 21.15 -0.08
C MET A 213 -11.95 21.20 -1.61
N PHE A 214 -12.82 20.36 -2.18
CA PHE A 214 -13.06 20.29 -3.63
C PHE A 214 -13.98 21.42 -4.16
N ASN A 215 -14.40 22.33 -3.28
CA ASN A 215 -15.05 23.60 -3.64
C ASN A 215 -14.07 24.78 -3.58
N ASN A 216 -12.84 24.58 -3.11
CA ASN A 216 -11.82 25.59 -2.97
C ASN A 216 -10.73 25.44 -4.05
N PRO A 217 -10.60 26.36 -5.02
CA PRO A 217 -9.61 26.23 -6.09
C PRO A 217 -8.16 26.05 -5.61
N ARG A 218 -7.77 26.67 -4.49
CA ARG A 218 -6.41 26.56 -3.94
C ARG A 218 -6.15 25.17 -3.34
N GLU A 219 -7.14 24.57 -2.70
CA GLU A 219 -7.03 23.23 -2.13
C GLU A 219 -7.08 22.16 -3.22
N ILE A 220 -7.87 22.37 -4.30
CA ILE A 220 -7.85 21.53 -5.50
C ILE A 220 -6.46 21.58 -6.15
N GLU A 221 -5.90 22.76 -6.31
CA GLU A 221 -4.55 22.97 -6.87
C GLU A 221 -3.49 22.24 -5.99
N HIS A 222 -3.58 22.39 -4.66
CA HIS A 222 -2.71 21.69 -3.72
C HIS A 222 -2.87 20.19 -3.83
N PHE A 223 -4.09 19.66 -3.82
CA PHE A 223 -4.39 18.24 -3.95
C PHE A 223 -3.80 17.63 -5.23
N ASN A 224 -3.93 18.32 -6.34
CA ASN A 224 -3.48 17.81 -7.64
C ASN A 224 -1.98 17.93 -7.88
N ASN A 225 -1.30 18.93 -7.30
CA ASN A 225 0.05 19.28 -7.72
C ASN A 225 1.12 19.22 -6.62
N THR A 226 0.76 19.45 -5.34
CA THR A 226 1.77 19.64 -4.28
C THR A 226 1.52 18.83 -3.02
N MET A 227 0.46 18.04 -2.97
CA MET A 227 0.12 17.25 -1.79
C MET A 227 0.83 15.89 -1.76
N PHE A 228 0.92 15.18 -2.90
CA PHE A 228 1.36 13.79 -2.94
C PHE A 228 2.74 13.64 -3.54
N TYR A 229 3.64 13.01 -2.78
CA TYR A 229 5.02 12.71 -3.16
C TYR A 229 5.31 11.23 -2.97
N GLY A 230 5.95 10.60 -3.97
CA GLY A 230 6.38 9.22 -3.90
C GLY A 230 7.77 9.05 -4.48
N PHE A 231 8.61 8.25 -3.82
CA PHE A 231 9.95 7.92 -4.31
C PHE A 231 10.07 6.42 -4.51
N ASP A 232 10.71 6.03 -5.59
CA ASP A 232 11.10 4.65 -5.84
C ASP A 232 12.36 4.61 -6.71
N ILE A 233 13.07 3.48 -6.69
CA ILE A 233 14.25 3.23 -7.53
C ILE A 233 13.93 2.33 -8.74
N ASP A 234 12.69 1.81 -8.81
CA ASP A 234 12.21 1.00 -9.92
C ASP A 234 11.37 1.85 -10.88
N THR A 235 11.89 2.07 -12.09
CA THR A 235 11.23 2.91 -13.10
C THR A 235 9.87 2.35 -13.56
N THR A 236 9.69 1.02 -13.53
CA THR A 236 8.40 0.39 -13.83
C THR A 236 7.38 0.69 -12.74
N MET A 237 7.80 0.62 -11.47
CA MET A 237 6.93 0.99 -10.35
C MET A 237 6.56 2.48 -10.38
N LEU A 238 7.47 3.37 -10.78
CA LEU A 238 7.16 4.80 -10.94
C LEU A 238 6.07 5.05 -12.00
N ARG A 239 6.09 4.32 -13.13
CA ARG A 239 5.02 4.39 -14.14
C ARG A 239 3.69 3.88 -13.60
N ILE A 240 3.73 2.73 -12.93
CA ILE A 240 2.55 2.12 -12.31
C ILE A 240 1.95 3.03 -11.24
N SER A 241 2.78 3.60 -10.36
CA SER A 241 2.34 4.47 -9.28
C SER A 241 1.73 5.78 -9.79
N ALA A 242 2.38 6.42 -10.74
CA ALA A 242 1.86 7.65 -11.36
C ALA A 242 0.50 7.40 -12.03
N MET A 243 0.37 6.28 -12.77
CA MET A 243 -0.90 5.92 -13.39
C MET A 243 -1.97 5.57 -12.36
N ASN A 244 -1.62 4.87 -11.29
CA ASN A 244 -2.55 4.55 -10.21
C ASN A 244 -3.16 5.83 -9.62
N LEU A 245 -2.33 6.82 -9.33
CA LEU A 245 -2.78 8.11 -8.80
C LEU A 245 -3.68 8.87 -9.80
N ILE A 246 -3.31 8.89 -11.08
CA ILE A 246 -4.12 9.52 -12.13
C ILE A 246 -5.49 8.84 -12.28
N GLN A 247 -5.54 7.50 -12.27
CA GLN A 247 -6.82 6.77 -12.34
C GLN A 247 -7.72 7.05 -11.14
N HIS A 248 -7.13 7.40 -9.99
CA HIS A 248 -7.84 7.84 -8.79
C HIS A 248 -8.03 9.38 -8.73
N GLY A 249 -7.80 10.09 -9.84
CA GLY A 249 -8.10 11.51 -9.99
C GLY A 249 -7.14 12.46 -9.28
N ILE A 250 -5.88 12.08 -9.12
CA ILE A 250 -4.77 12.96 -8.75
C ILE A 250 -3.99 13.27 -10.02
N GLU A 251 -4.12 14.49 -10.53
CA GLU A 251 -3.72 14.80 -11.92
C GLU A 251 -2.20 14.86 -12.12
N ASN A 252 -1.47 15.48 -11.21
CA ASN A 252 -0.03 15.72 -11.32
C ASN A 252 0.74 15.30 -10.07
N PRO A 253 0.74 14.00 -9.71
CA PRO A 253 1.46 13.51 -8.53
C PRO A 253 2.96 13.68 -8.69
N ASN A 254 3.65 14.02 -7.59
CA ASN A 254 5.12 14.16 -7.56
C ASN A 254 5.76 12.79 -7.31
N ILE A 255 5.82 11.97 -8.34
CA ILE A 255 6.49 10.68 -8.30
C ILE A 255 7.89 10.86 -8.86
N GLU A 256 8.93 10.41 -8.15
CA GLU A 256 10.32 10.66 -8.51
C GLU A 256 11.16 9.39 -8.42
N TYR A 257 12.02 9.20 -9.44
CA TYR A 257 13.13 8.26 -9.32
C TYR A 257 14.14 8.83 -8.32
N LYS A 258 14.21 8.23 -7.14
CA LYS A 258 15.06 8.74 -6.07
C LYS A 258 15.45 7.62 -5.12
N ASN A 259 16.75 7.47 -4.85
CA ASN A 259 17.20 6.71 -3.70
C ASN A 259 16.94 7.53 -2.43
N ALA A 260 15.84 7.22 -1.74
CA ALA A 260 15.36 8.03 -0.62
C ALA A 260 16.37 8.15 0.54
N ILE A 261 17.23 7.12 0.73
CA ILE A 261 18.26 7.09 1.79
C ILE A 261 19.64 7.52 1.31
N GLY A 262 19.77 7.87 0.01
CA GLY A 262 21.02 8.27 -0.63
C GLY A 262 21.46 9.69 -0.29
N GLU A 263 22.73 10.01 -0.55
CA GLU A 263 23.30 11.34 -0.33
C GLU A 263 22.66 12.43 -1.19
N GLU A 264 22.15 12.07 -2.36
CA GLU A 264 21.44 12.96 -3.28
C GLU A 264 20.05 13.39 -2.79
N ASN A 265 19.52 12.76 -1.73
CA ASN A 265 18.24 13.16 -1.16
C ASN A 265 18.42 14.34 -0.20
N GLU A 266 18.20 15.54 -0.72
CA GLU A 266 18.29 16.81 0.02
C GLU A 266 17.00 17.17 0.78
N ASP A 267 15.90 16.40 0.63
CA ASP A 267 14.64 16.69 1.32
C ASP A 267 14.85 16.70 2.85
N LYS A 268 14.49 17.81 3.48
CA LYS A 268 14.59 18.03 4.92
C LYS A 268 13.46 18.93 5.38
N ASN A 269 12.75 18.56 6.46
CA ASN A 269 11.66 19.36 7.03
C ASN A 269 10.63 19.81 5.97
N LYS A 270 10.25 18.91 5.05
CA LYS A 270 9.42 19.23 3.89
C LYS A 270 7.98 18.70 4.04
N PHE A 271 7.83 17.51 4.60
CA PHE A 271 6.56 16.79 4.63
C PHE A 271 5.88 16.88 5.99
N THR A 272 4.55 16.77 6.00
CA THR A 272 3.74 16.80 7.24
C THR A 272 3.25 15.40 7.62
N LEU A 273 3.17 14.49 6.65
CA LEU A 273 2.72 13.12 6.86
C LEU A 273 3.56 12.14 6.02
N VAL A 274 4.14 11.16 6.70
CA VAL A 274 4.76 9.98 6.08
C VAL A 274 3.85 8.78 6.30
N LEU A 275 3.50 8.10 5.20
CA LEU A 275 2.81 6.82 5.20
C LEU A 275 3.65 5.85 4.38
N ALA A 276 4.21 4.82 5.02
CA ALA A 276 5.18 3.98 4.33
C ALA A 276 5.19 2.53 4.79
N ASN A 277 5.54 1.67 3.86
CA ASN A 277 5.95 0.29 4.11
C ASN A 277 7.32 0.06 3.48
N PRO A 278 8.42 0.51 4.13
CA PRO A 278 9.76 0.39 3.57
C PRO A 278 10.22 -1.07 3.50
N PRO A 279 11.29 -1.38 2.72
CA PRO A 279 11.83 -2.72 2.63
C PRO A 279 12.20 -3.29 4.02
N PHE A 280 11.73 -4.52 4.33
CA PHE A 280 11.94 -5.16 5.63
C PHE A 280 13.35 -5.70 5.83
N LYS A 281 14.07 -5.94 4.74
CA LYS A 281 15.43 -6.47 4.72
C LYS A 281 16.22 -5.80 3.61
N GLY A 282 17.42 -5.39 3.93
CA GLY A 282 18.36 -4.86 2.98
C GLY A 282 19.60 -4.38 3.69
N SER A 283 20.72 -4.45 2.99
CA SER A 283 21.96 -3.84 3.44
C SER A 283 22.50 -3.00 2.29
N VAL A 284 22.78 -1.76 2.59
CA VAL A 284 23.32 -0.79 1.63
C VAL A 284 24.76 -0.45 1.98
N ASP A 285 25.50 0.02 0.99
CA ASP A 285 26.86 0.48 1.22
C ASP A 285 26.81 1.79 2.01
N LEU A 286 27.63 1.87 3.07
CA LEU A 286 27.71 3.06 3.92
C LEU A 286 28.06 4.33 3.15
N GLU A 287 28.87 4.21 2.10
CA GLU A 287 29.32 5.36 1.32
C GLU A 287 28.19 6.01 0.53
N THR A 288 27.16 5.25 0.19
CA THR A 288 26.00 5.74 -0.58
C THR A 288 24.89 6.33 0.30
N ILE A 289 24.96 6.17 1.64
CA ILE A 289 23.94 6.63 2.58
C ILE A 289 24.20 8.08 2.98
N ALA A 290 23.16 8.89 3.03
CA ALA A 290 23.21 10.27 3.54
C ALA A 290 23.86 10.34 4.93
N LYS A 291 24.77 11.32 5.11
CA LYS A 291 25.61 11.45 6.31
C LYS A 291 24.79 11.60 7.59
N ASP A 292 23.70 12.33 7.55
CA ASP A 292 22.79 12.52 8.68
C ASP A 292 22.11 11.22 9.11
N LEU A 293 21.65 10.39 8.15
CA LEU A 293 21.07 9.09 8.46
C LEU A 293 22.08 8.13 9.09
N ARG A 294 23.34 8.16 8.59
CA ARG A 294 24.44 7.39 9.21
C ARG A 294 24.67 7.79 10.66
N THR A 295 24.59 9.08 10.97
CA THR A 295 24.78 9.59 12.33
C THR A 295 23.64 9.13 13.24
N THR A 296 22.40 9.35 12.85
CA THR A 296 21.19 9.00 13.63
C THR A 296 21.10 7.49 13.91
N THR A 297 21.52 6.65 12.97
CA THR A 297 21.46 5.19 13.09
C THR A 297 22.74 4.55 13.62
N ASN A 298 23.70 5.33 14.14
CA ASN A 298 25.00 4.82 14.55
C ASN A 298 25.68 3.95 13.46
N LYS A 299 25.73 4.48 12.24
CA LYS A 299 26.34 3.84 11.04
C LYS A 299 25.70 2.49 10.68
N SER A 300 24.38 2.37 10.82
CA SER A 300 23.66 1.21 10.32
C SER A 300 23.74 1.10 8.81
N LYS A 301 23.81 -0.14 8.32
CA LYS A 301 23.63 -0.50 6.92
C LYS A 301 22.23 -1.06 6.64
N LYS A 302 21.42 -1.28 7.67
CA LYS A 302 20.11 -1.90 7.58
C LYS A 302 19.06 -0.89 7.08
N THR A 303 18.40 -1.23 5.99
CA THR A 303 17.42 -0.35 5.33
C THR A 303 16.27 0.03 6.26
N GLU A 304 15.75 -0.90 7.05
CA GLU A 304 14.65 -0.68 7.99
C GLU A 304 14.94 0.40 9.05
N LEU A 305 16.21 0.49 9.52
CA LEU A 305 16.62 1.53 10.47
C LEU A 305 16.87 2.87 9.79
N LEU A 306 17.41 2.83 8.57
CA LEU A 306 17.71 4.02 7.78
C LEU A 306 16.43 4.75 7.36
N PHE A 307 15.35 4.01 7.06
CA PHE A 307 14.06 4.63 6.74
C PHE A 307 13.44 5.34 7.95
N LEU A 308 13.56 4.82 9.15
CA LEU A 308 13.11 5.53 10.35
C LEU A 308 13.88 6.84 10.56
N ALA A 309 15.20 6.83 10.37
CA ALA A 309 16.01 8.05 10.41
C ALA A 309 15.64 9.02 9.27
N LEU A 310 15.32 8.50 8.09
CA LEU A 310 14.84 9.30 6.97
C LEU A 310 13.54 10.03 7.32
N PHE A 311 12.57 9.36 7.96
CA PHE A 311 11.31 9.99 8.35
C PHE A 311 11.56 11.17 9.28
N LEU A 312 12.46 11.02 10.24
CA LEU A 312 12.88 12.12 11.13
C LEU A 312 13.55 13.28 10.37
N LYS A 313 14.31 12.99 9.30
CA LYS A 313 14.95 14.00 8.46
C LYS A 313 13.91 14.79 7.65
N ILE A 314 13.01 14.08 6.95
CA ILE A 314 12.14 14.70 5.95
C ILE A 314 10.87 15.33 6.52
N LEU A 315 10.40 14.89 7.70
CA LEU A 315 9.24 15.47 8.37
C LEU A 315 9.55 16.89 8.88
N LYS A 316 8.57 17.77 8.79
CA LYS A 316 8.54 19.05 9.52
C LYS A 316 8.38 18.78 11.02
N THR A 317 8.75 19.73 11.85
CA THR A 317 8.35 19.71 13.27
C THR A 317 6.82 19.74 13.36
N GLY A 318 6.25 18.85 14.16
CA GLY A 318 4.80 18.60 14.21
C GLY A 318 4.30 17.64 13.10
N GLY A 319 5.16 17.25 12.16
CA GLY A 319 4.83 16.22 11.17
C GLY A 319 4.83 14.82 11.78
N ARG A 320 3.96 13.96 11.26
CA ARG A 320 3.67 12.64 11.82
C ARG A 320 3.90 11.53 10.83
N THR A 321 4.12 10.32 11.33
CA THR A 321 4.30 9.13 10.48
C THR A 321 3.55 7.94 11.04
N ALA A 322 3.04 7.10 10.15
CA ALA A 322 2.71 5.71 10.40
C ALA A 322 3.52 4.85 9.42
N SER A 323 4.35 3.98 9.96
CA SER A 323 5.20 3.11 9.15
C SER A 323 5.12 1.67 9.61
N ILE A 324 5.10 0.76 8.64
CA ILE A 324 5.26 -0.66 8.91
C ILE A 324 6.74 -0.95 9.13
N VAL A 325 7.03 -1.67 10.21
CA VAL A 325 8.38 -2.11 10.56
C VAL A 325 8.39 -3.60 10.87
N PRO A 326 9.44 -4.34 10.54
CA PRO A 326 9.59 -5.71 11.01
C PRO A 326 9.86 -5.73 12.53
N ASP A 327 9.38 -6.74 13.23
CA ASP A 327 9.52 -6.88 14.69
C ASP A 327 10.96 -6.73 15.17
N GLY A 328 11.94 -7.12 14.35
CA GLY A 328 13.35 -6.95 14.65
C GLY A 328 13.77 -5.49 14.93
N VAL A 329 13.02 -4.51 14.43
CA VAL A 329 13.24 -3.10 14.77
C VAL A 329 12.85 -2.81 16.21
N LEU A 330 11.80 -3.47 16.73
CA LEU A 330 11.25 -3.22 18.06
C LEU A 330 12.13 -3.78 19.18
N PHE A 331 12.70 -4.98 19.01
CA PHE A 331 13.46 -5.66 20.06
C PHE A 331 14.94 -5.89 19.74
N GLY A 332 15.41 -5.54 18.54
CA GLY A 332 16.80 -5.75 18.15
C GLY A 332 17.79 -5.19 19.18
N SER A 333 18.76 -6.00 19.60
CA SER A 333 19.70 -5.69 20.68
C SER A 333 20.97 -4.94 20.24
N SER A 334 21.19 -4.76 18.92
CA SER A 334 22.38 -4.04 18.45
C SER A 334 22.31 -2.55 18.80
N ASN A 335 23.48 -1.92 18.93
CA ASN A 335 23.59 -0.49 19.21
C ASN A 335 22.84 0.38 18.18
N GLN A 336 22.75 -0.06 16.93
CA GLN A 336 22.03 0.64 15.87
C GLN A 336 20.51 0.63 16.11
N HIS A 337 19.94 -0.54 16.48
CA HIS A 337 18.52 -0.62 16.80
C HIS A 337 18.15 0.22 18.01
N LYS A 338 18.97 0.15 19.08
CA LYS A 338 18.77 0.95 20.29
C LYS A 338 18.89 2.44 20.02
N ALA A 339 19.85 2.85 19.18
CA ALA A 339 20.07 4.25 18.86
C ALA A 339 18.82 4.89 18.23
N ILE A 340 18.21 4.23 17.22
CA ILE A 340 17.03 4.80 16.55
C ILE A 340 15.79 4.79 17.44
N ARG A 341 15.57 3.73 18.25
CA ARG A 341 14.45 3.69 19.20
C ARG A 341 14.62 4.76 20.28
N LYS A 342 15.83 4.92 20.83
CA LYS A 342 16.16 5.97 21.79
C LYS A 342 15.91 7.34 21.18
N GLU A 343 16.37 7.60 19.95
CA GLU A 343 16.15 8.89 19.27
C GLU A 343 14.67 9.23 19.19
N ILE A 344 13.83 8.26 18.75
CA ILE A 344 12.38 8.47 18.61
C ILE A 344 11.72 8.71 19.96
N ILE A 345 12.09 7.95 21.01
CA ILE A 345 11.44 7.99 22.32
C ILE A 345 11.88 9.23 23.13
N GLU A 346 13.16 9.57 23.07
CA GLU A 346 13.70 10.67 23.89
C GLU A 346 13.47 12.05 23.25
N ASN A 347 13.65 12.15 21.94
CA ASN A 347 13.67 13.42 21.24
C ASN A 347 12.39 13.72 20.48
N HIS A 348 11.47 12.75 20.39
CA HIS A 348 10.21 12.89 19.65
C HIS A 348 9.05 12.31 20.46
N ASN A 349 7.85 12.24 19.87
CA ASN A 349 6.68 11.67 20.51
C ASN A 349 6.33 10.33 19.83
N LEU A 350 6.73 9.21 20.45
CA LEU A 350 6.25 7.88 20.05
C LEU A 350 4.85 7.67 20.63
N GLU A 351 3.85 7.61 19.76
CA GLU A 351 2.45 7.55 20.14
C GLU A 351 1.94 6.13 20.29
N ALA A 352 2.27 5.26 19.32
CA ALA A 352 1.71 3.90 19.29
C ALA A 352 2.61 2.87 18.61
N ILE A 353 2.44 1.63 19.07
CA ILE A 353 2.92 0.39 18.44
C ILE A 353 1.72 -0.55 18.27
N ILE A 354 1.39 -0.92 17.02
CA ILE A 354 0.35 -1.90 16.72
C ILE A 354 1.06 -3.14 16.21
N SER A 355 1.14 -4.19 17.03
CA SER A 355 1.74 -5.47 16.65
C SER A 355 0.80 -6.23 15.73
N MET A 356 1.30 -6.72 14.61
CA MET A 356 0.55 -7.48 13.62
C MET A 356 1.07 -8.93 13.57
N PRO A 357 0.17 -9.92 13.48
CA PRO A 357 0.58 -11.32 13.46
C PRO A 357 1.36 -11.67 12.19
N SER A 358 2.20 -12.70 12.28
CA SER A 358 2.83 -13.30 11.09
C SER A 358 1.75 -13.79 10.13
N GLY A 359 1.96 -13.57 8.83
CA GLY A 359 0.99 -13.96 7.80
C GLY A 359 0.15 -12.82 7.22
N VAL A 360 0.09 -11.64 7.84
CA VAL A 360 -0.59 -10.45 7.28
C VAL A 360 -0.04 -10.10 5.88
N PHE A 361 1.26 -10.27 5.68
CA PHE A 361 1.95 -9.96 4.42
C PHE A 361 2.22 -11.18 3.53
N LYS A 362 1.62 -12.33 3.81
CA LYS A 362 1.73 -13.49 2.93
C LYS A 362 1.04 -13.23 1.58
N PRO A 363 1.53 -13.83 0.50
CA PRO A 363 2.66 -14.80 0.42
C PRO A 363 4.05 -14.16 0.41
N TYR A 364 4.21 -12.85 0.50
CA TYR A 364 5.50 -12.16 0.35
C TYR A 364 6.43 -12.28 1.56
N ALA A 365 5.88 -12.13 2.75
CA ALA A 365 6.63 -12.17 4.00
C ALA A 365 5.84 -12.91 5.08
N GLY A 366 6.46 -13.93 5.67
CA GLY A 366 5.92 -14.67 6.81
C GLY A 366 6.42 -14.14 8.15
N VAL A 367 7.00 -12.93 8.18
CA VAL A 367 7.54 -12.32 9.40
C VAL A 367 6.47 -11.49 10.12
N SER A 368 6.54 -11.48 11.45
CA SER A 368 5.74 -10.56 12.26
C SER A 368 6.23 -9.13 12.05
N THR A 369 5.30 -8.21 12.04
CA THR A 369 5.54 -6.79 11.81
C THR A 369 4.74 -5.94 12.77
N ALA A 370 5.04 -4.65 12.83
CA ALA A 370 4.23 -3.70 13.58
C ALA A 370 4.05 -2.40 12.80
N ILE A 371 3.02 -1.65 13.15
CA ILE A 371 2.87 -0.26 12.74
C ILE A 371 3.43 0.60 13.87
N MET A 372 4.39 1.46 13.54
CA MET A 372 4.96 2.43 14.44
C MET A 372 4.41 3.81 14.09
N ILE A 373 3.82 4.51 15.07
CA ILE A 373 3.25 5.84 14.91
C ILE A 373 4.00 6.81 15.82
N PHE A 374 4.58 7.85 15.23
CA PHE A 374 5.24 8.91 15.99
C PHE A 374 5.11 10.28 15.32
N THR A 375 5.23 11.32 16.14
CA THR A 375 5.28 12.73 15.71
C THR A 375 6.67 13.29 15.95
N LYS A 376 7.25 13.96 14.93
CA LYS A 376 8.52 14.66 15.06
C LYS A 376 8.34 15.96 15.84
N THR A 377 8.91 16.04 17.01
CA THR A 377 8.89 17.23 17.88
C THR A 377 10.25 17.91 17.98
N GLY A 378 11.34 17.13 18.09
CA GLY A 378 12.69 17.61 18.34
C GLY A 378 12.91 18.09 19.78
N GLN A 379 11.94 17.91 20.68
CA GLN A 379 11.97 18.37 22.07
C GLN A 379 11.43 17.32 23.05
N GLY A 380 11.37 16.05 22.62
CA GLY A 380 10.71 14.98 23.36
C GLY A 380 9.18 15.01 23.19
N GLY A 381 8.47 14.41 24.14
CA GLY A 381 7.00 14.38 24.15
C GLY A 381 6.40 12.98 24.38
N THR A 382 7.23 11.94 24.41
CA THR A 382 6.78 10.60 24.78
C THR A 382 6.66 10.52 26.33
N ASP A 383 5.44 10.44 26.84
CA ASP A 383 5.17 10.14 28.25
C ASP A 383 4.84 8.66 28.43
N LYS A 384 4.05 8.13 27.53
CA LYS A 384 3.64 6.73 27.47
C LYS A 384 3.33 6.34 26.03
N VAL A 385 3.47 5.07 25.71
CA VAL A 385 3.20 4.52 24.38
C VAL A 385 1.98 3.62 24.43
N TRP A 386 1.06 3.80 23.50
CA TRP A 386 -0.09 2.93 23.32
C TRP A 386 0.31 1.67 22.53
N PHE A 387 0.03 0.51 23.08
CA PHE A 387 0.25 -0.79 22.43
C PHE A 387 -1.06 -1.45 22.08
N TYR A 388 -1.08 -2.11 20.92
CA TYR A 388 -2.19 -2.96 20.51
C TYR A 388 -1.68 -4.29 19.96
N ASP A 389 -2.22 -5.41 20.46
CA ASP A 389 -1.93 -6.77 20.00
C ASP A 389 -2.99 -7.22 19.01
N MET A 390 -2.73 -6.98 17.73
CA MET A 390 -3.60 -7.41 16.65
C MET A 390 -3.43 -8.90 16.40
N THR A 391 -4.52 -9.63 16.42
CA THR A 391 -4.56 -11.09 16.22
C THR A 391 -5.19 -11.50 14.89
N ALA A 392 -6.02 -10.63 14.31
CA ALA A 392 -6.76 -10.90 13.07
C ALA A 392 -7.00 -9.62 12.29
N ASP A 393 -6.86 -9.70 10.97
CA ASP A 393 -7.02 -8.58 10.03
C ASP A 393 -8.19 -8.74 9.04
N GLY A 394 -9.10 -9.71 9.30
CA GLY A 394 -10.22 -10.03 8.43
C GLY A 394 -9.88 -11.05 7.34
N PHE A 395 -8.67 -11.60 7.36
CA PHE A 395 -8.22 -12.61 6.40
C PHE A 395 -7.48 -13.75 7.10
N SER A 396 -7.50 -14.96 6.51
CA SER A 396 -6.71 -16.08 7.00
C SER A 396 -5.21 -15.75 6.94
N LEU A 397 -4.44 -16.25 7.92
CA LEU A 397 -3.00 -15.97 8.02
C LEU A 397 -2.14 -16.97 7.23
N ASP A 398 -2.75 -17.75 6.34
CA ASP A 398 -2.09 -18.64 5.38
C ASP A 398 -1.78 -17.93 4.05
N ASP A 399 -1.18 -18.63 3.10
CA ASP A 399 -0.77 -18.06 1.81
C ASP A 399 -1.94 -17.70 0.89
N GLN A 400 -3.15 -18.20 1.17
CA GLN A 400 -4.35 -17.94 0.37
C GLN A 400 -5.06 -16.65 0.76
N ARG A 401 -4.88 -16.18 2.00
CA ARG A 401 -5.47 -14.93 2.50
C ARG A 401 -6.97 -14.83 2.23
N GLN A 402 -7.74 -15.88 2.58
CA GLN A 402 -9.18 -15.91 2.41
C GLN A 402 -9.87 -15.02 3.44
N PRO A 403 -10.96 -14.32 3.09
CA PRO A 403 -11.73 -13.52 4.04
C PRO A 403 -12.27 -14.36 5.20
N VAL A 404 -12.10 -13.88 6.43
CA VAL A 404 -12.62 -14.46 7.68
C VAL A 404 -13.38 -13.41 8.48
N LYS A 405 -14.14 -13.86 9.51
CA LYS A 405 -14.95 -12.95 10.34
C LYS A 405 -14.11 -12.18 11.37
N GLU A 406 -13.06 -12.82 11.86
CA GLU A 406 -12.18 -12.26 12.89
C GLU A 406 -11.40 -11.10 12.29
N ASN A 407 -11.64 -9.89 12.85
CA ASN A 407 -11.04 -8.65 12.33
C ASN A 407 -10.94 -7.61 13.45
N ASP A 408 -9.72 -7.28 13.83
CA ASP A 408 -9.42 -6.31 14.88
C ASP A 408 -9.34 -4.86 14.36
N ILE A 409 -9.32 -4.64 13.05
CA ILE A 409 -9.15 -3.30 12.46
C ILE A 409 -10.18 -2.29 12.97
N PRO A 410 -11.49 -2.60 13.02
CA PRO A 410 -12.47 -1.65 13.57
C PRO A 410 -12.19 -1.27 15.02
N ASP A 411 -11.83 -2.25 15.87
CA ASP A 411 -11.50 -2.03 17.28
C ASP A 411 -10.21 -1.19 17.43
N ILE A 412 -9.18 -1.44 16.60
CA ILE A 412 -7.94 -0.64 16.58
C ILE A 412 -8.27 0.83 16.29
N ILE A 413 -9.05 1.11 15.25
CA ILE A 413 -9.41 2.47 14.84
C ILE A 413 -10.20 3.17 15.94
N GLU A 414 -11.20 2.48 16.51
CA GLU A 414 -12.04 3.04 17.59
C GLU A 414 -11.20 3.38 18.82
N ARG A 415 -10.40 2.42 19.31
CA ARG A 415 -9.57 2.61 20.51
C ARG A 415 -8.48 3.65 20.33
N PHE A 416 -7.78 3.63 19.22
CA PHE A 416 -6.75 4.64 18.94
C PHE A 416 -7.36 6.05 18.88
N ASN A 417 -8.54 6.22 18.30
CA ASN A 417 -9.25 7.49 18.28
C ASN A 417 -9.69 7.96 19.68
N ASN A 418 -9.96 7.02 20.58
CA ASN A 418 -10.39 7.28 21.96
C ASN A 418 -9.26 7.08 22.98
N ARG A 419 -7.98 7.05 22.55
CA ARG A 419 -6.83 6.74 23.43
C ARG A 419 -6.65 7.69 24.61
N ASP A 420 -7.22 8.91 24.51
CA ASP A 420 -7.21 9.89 25.61
C ASP A 420 -8.36 9.69 26.61
N SER A 421 -9.29 8.77 26.36
CA SER A 421 -10.38 8.47 27.28
C SER A 421 -9.86 7.76 28.54
N LYS A 422 -10.56 7.98 29.67
CA LYS A 422 -10.23 7.30 30.93
C LYS A 422 -10.34 5.79 30.82
N GLU A 423 -11.28 5.30 30.01
CA GLU A 423 -11.48 3.89 29.79
C GLU A 423 -10.25 3.27 29.13
N GLU A 424 -9.79 3.82 28.00
CA GLU A 424 -8.63 3.29 27.27
C GLU A 424 -7.34 3.41 28.09
N GLN A 425 -7.19 4.52 28.85
CA GLN A 425 -5.98 4.73 29.66
C GLN A 425 -5.83 3.79 30.86
N ASN A 426 -6.93 3.21 31.34
CA ASN A 426 -6.93 2.30 32.49
C ASN A 426 -7.03 0.83 32.10
N ARG A 427 -6.88 0.49 30.85
CA ARG A 427 -6.95 -0.91 30.39
C ARG A 427 -5.81 -1.73 30.96
N ALA A 428 -6.16 -2.97 31.38
CA ALA A 428 -5.19 -3.92 31.88
C ALA A 428 -4.28 -4.46 30.76
N ARG A 429 -3.06 -4.82 31.09
CA ARG A 429 -2.10 -5.40 30.14
C ARG A 429 -2.45 -6.81 29.66
N THR A 430 -3.46 -7.41 30.23
CA THR A 430 -4.07 -8.66 29.74
C THR A 430 -5.01 -8.46 28.54
N GLU A 431 -5.38 -7.22 28.27
CA GLU A 431 -6.27 -6.88 27.17
C GLU A 431 -5.50 -6.65 25.85
N LYS A 432 -6.22 -6.45 24.73
CA LYS A 432 -5.58 -6.23 23.41
C LYS A 432 -4.85 -4.90 23.33
N SER A 433 -5.34 -3.85 24.00
CA SER A 433 -4.68 -2.55 24.03
C SER A 433 -4.39 -2.11 25.46
N PHE A 434 -3.28 -1.41 25.65
CA PHE A 434 -2.84 -0.86 26.94
C PHE A 434 -1.76 0.18 26.73
N PHE A 435 -1.47 0.97 27.78
CA PHE A 435 -0.37 1.93 27.79
C PHE A 435 0.83 1.40 28.58
N VAL A 436 2.02 1.77 28.11
CA VAL A 436 3.28 1.53 28.81
C VAL A 436 3.97 2.88 29.04
N PRO A 437 4.30 3.23 30.31
CA PRO A 437 5.03 4.46 30.62
C PRO A 437 6.42 4.48 29.96
N LYS A 438 6.90 5.66 29.59
CA LYS A 438 8.24 5.85 28.99
C LYS A 438 9.33 5.31 29.89
N GLU A 439 9.24 5.56 31.20
CA GLU A 439 10.23 5.15 32.19
C GLU A 439 10.45 3.64 32.14
N GLU A 440 9.38 2.86 32.06
CA GLU A 440 9.46 1.40 31.96
C GLU A 440 10.09 0.94 30.65
N ILE A 441 9.81 1.65 29.52
CA ILE A 441 10.44 1.36 28.24
C ILE A 441 11.95 1.63 28.31
N VAL A 442 12.36 2.69 28.96
CA VAL A 442 13.77 3.06 29.18
C VAL A 442 14.47 2.02 30.06
N GLU A 443 13.85 1.59 31.16
CA GLU A 443 14.35 0.54 32.05
C GLU A 443 14.51 -0.82 31.32
N ASN A 444 13.66 -1.08 30.34
CA ASN A 444 13.75 -2.24 29.46
C ASN A 444 14.62 -2.01 28.21
N ASP A 445 15.56 -1.08 28.26
CA ASP A 445 16.56 -0.83 27.22
C ASP A 445 15.94 -0.44 25.86
N TYR A 446 14.86 0.34 25.92
CA TYR A 446 14.07 0.80 24.79
C TYR A 446 13.45 -0.36 23.95
N ASP A 447 13.18 -1.52 24.54
CA ASP A 447 12.45 -2.60 23.89
C ASP A 447 11.00 -2.16 23.66
N LEU A 448 10.51 -2.31 22.44
CA LEU A 448 9.15 -1.95 22.01
C LEU A 448 8.33 -3.18 21.59
N SER A 449 8.81 -4.39 21.91
CA SER A 449 8.02 -5.60 21.63
C SER A 449 6.85 -5.71 22.62
N ILE A 450 5.67 -5.94 22.11
CA ILE A 450 4.45 -6.03 22.93
C ILE A 450 4.54 -7.15 23.97
N ASN A 451 5.19 -8.26 23.62
CA ASN A 451 5.37 -9.42 24.50
C ASN A 451 6.19 -9.12 25.77
N LYS A 452 6.95 -8.00 25.78
CA LYS A 452 7.70 -7.55 26.93
C LYS A 452 6.79 -6.99 28.02
N TYR A 453 5.64 -6.43 27.64
CA TYR A 453 4.75 -5.66 28.50
C TYR A 453 3.38 -6.32 28.70
N LYS A 454 2.95 -7.16 27.75
CA LYS A 454 1.66 -7.84 27.81
C LYS A 454 1.67 -8.91 28.90
N GLU A 455 0.65 -8.91 29.73
CA GLU A 455 0.41 -9.93 30.75
C GLU A 455 -0.47 -11.05 30.16
N ILE A 456 -0.11 -12.29 30.46
CA ILE A 456 -0.86 -13.46 30.03
C ILE A 456 -1.64 -14.01 31.24
N VAL A 457 -2.95 -14.03 31.12
CA VAL A 457 -3.79 -14.74 32.09
C VAL A 457 -3.67 -16.23 31.82
N ILE A 458 -2.93 -16.93 32.64
CA ILE A 458 -2.89 -18.38 32.59
C ILE A 458 -4.14 -18.89 33.32
N GLU A 459 -5.20 -19.19 32.57
CA GLU A 459 -6.29 -19.99 33.13
C GLU A 459 -5.71 -21.36 33.48
N LYS A 460 -5.61 -21.67 34.78
CA LYS A 460 -5.35 -23.05 35.22
C LYS A 460 -6.52 -23.89 34.76
N LYS A 461 -6.35 -24.59 33.63
CA LYS A 461 -7.25 -25.68 33.28
C LYS A 461 -6.98 -26.79 34.32
N GLU A 462 -7.95 -26.98 35.21
CA GLU A 462 -7.95 -28.17 36.05
C GLU A 462 -8.26 -29.36 35.13
N TYR A 463 -7.23 -30.14 34.88
CA TYR A 463 -7.40 -31.39 34.14
C TYR A 463 -7.91 -32.44 35.11
N GLU A 464 -8.91 -33.20 34.70
CA GLU A 464 -9.33 -34.38 35.44
C GLU A 464 -8.13 -35.30 35.74
N HIS A 465 -8.09 -35.87 36.93
CA HIS A 465 -6.99 -36.74 37.31
C HIS A 465 -6.85 -37.89 36.29
N PRO A 466 -5.63 -38.27 35.86
CA PRO A 466 -5.41 -39.27 34.82
C PRO A 466 -6.17 -40.61 35.07
N LYS A 467 -6.34 -41.00 36.34
CA LYS A 467 -7.14 -42.19 36.69
C LYS A 467 -8.62 -42.08 36.34
N VAL A 468 -9.21 -40.84 36.36
CA VAL A 468 -10.63 -40.64 36.00
C VAL A 468 -10.77 -40.75 34.49
N ILE A 469 -9.82 -40.16 33.74
CA ILE A 469 -9.80 -40.25 32.28
C ILE A 469 -9.59 -41.70 31.84
N LEU A 470 -8.67 -42.40 32.47
CA LEU A 470 -8.38 -43.82 32.18
C LEU A 470 -9.61 -44.70 32.44
N LYS A 471 -10.29 -44.47 33.56
CA LYS A 471 -11.56 -45.20 33.87
C LYS A 471 -12.60 -44.98 32.80
N ARG A 472 -12.80 -43.73 32.37
CA ARG A 472 -13.79 -43.39 31.32
C ARG A 472 -13.44 -44.07 29.98
N VAL A 473 -12.16 -44.13 29.63
CA VAL A 473 -11.68 -44.82 28.43
C VAL A 473 -11.94 -46.33 28.55
N MET A 474 -11.70 -46.93 29.68
CA MET A 474 -12.00 -48.37 29.91
C MET A 474 -13.50 -48.65 29.83
N ASP A 475 -14.31 -47.79 30.47
CA ASP A 475 -15.80 -47.95 30.42
C ASP A 475 -16.31 -47.86 28.99
N MET A 476 -15.78 -46.94 28.17
CA MET A 476 -16.10 -46.84 26.72
C MET A 476 -15.64 -48.04 25.92
N GLU A 477 -14.48 -48.62 26.24
CA GLU A 477 -13.98 -49.84 25.59
C GLU A 477 -14.87 -51.03 25.86
N GLU A 478 -15.34 -51.19 27.11
CA GLU A 478 -16.32 -52.25 27.46
C GLU A 478 -17.65 -52.08 26.69
N GLU A 479 -18.15 -50.86 26.60
CA GLU A 479 -19.36 -50.53 25.81
C GLU A 479 -19.20 -50.89 24.35
N ILE A 480 -18.08 -50.48 23.73
CA ILE A 480 -17.72 -50.84 22.32
C ILE A 480 -17.69 -52.36 22.13
N GLN A 481 -17.03 -53.11 23.07
CA GLN A 481 -17.00 -54.58 22.99
C GLN A 481 -18.38 -55.23 23.11
N SER A 482 -19.28 -54.68 23.97
CA SER A 482 -20.64 -55.14 24.08
C SER A 482 -21.42 -54.94 22.78
N ILE A 483 -21.33 -53.75 22.17
CA ILE A 483 -21.99 -53.45 20.91
C ILE A 483 -21.45 -54.30 19.74
N LEU A 484 -20.14 -54.56 19.71
CA LEU A 484 -19.53 -55.42 18.69
C LEU A 484 -19.97 -56.88 18.84
N LYS A 485 -20.19 -57.34 20.08
CA LYS A 485 -20.75 -58.70 20.34
C LYS A 485 -22.19 -58.84 19.89
N GLU A 486 -23.05 -57.83 20.23
CA GLU A 486 -24.42 -57.80 19.73
C GLU A 486 -24.53 -57.76 18.21
N LEU A 487 -23.63 -57.01 17.52
CA LEU A 487 -23.56 -56.99 16.08
C LEU A 487 -23.13 -58.34 15.51
N GLY A 488 -22.20 -59.02 16.15
CA GLY A 488 -21.78 -60.35 15.77
C GLY A 488 -22.84 -61.44 15.94
N ASP A 489 -23.79 -61.26 16.90
CA ASP A 489 -24.91 -62.14 17.13
C ASP A 489 -26.05 -61.91 16.09
N ILE A 490 -26.04 -60.78 15.40
CA ILE A 490 -27.05 -60.39 14.38
C ILE A 490 -26.56 -60.78 12.97
N LEU A 491 -25.26 -60.96 12.73
CA LEU A 491 -24.65 -61.38 11.46
C LEU A 491 -24.50 -62.87 11.37
#